data_60f59e356639654d1f3291d5f9ebb98b
#
_entry.id   60f59e356639654d1f3291d5f9ebb98b
#
_cell.length_a   1.000
_cell.length_b   1.000
_cell.length_c   1.000
_cell.angle_alpha   90.00
_cell.angle_beta   90.00
_cell.angle_gamma   90.00
#
_symmetry.space_group_name_H-M   'P 1'
#
loop_
_entity.id
_entity.type
_entity.pdbx_description
1 polymer ?
#
loop_
_entity_poly.entity_id
_entity_poly.type
_entity_poly.pdbx_seq_one_letter_code
_entity_poly.pdbx_strand_id
1 'polypeptide(L)'
;MTDERMGERLWTAIDRLPAGSGIVFRHYSMPPDTRAMLAERIAEFCHRQGLTLAVAGDAGLARSIGADLVHNPTRSCGLPFSRSIHSMAEAEAAKAEGASLVFVSAVFVTRSHPGREPLGVAEAAEIARAAAVPAIALGGMTALNFTQLEREGFYGWAGIDAWLGEEGT
;
A
#
# COMPACT_ATOMS: atom_id res chain seq x y z
N MET A 1 0.67 -2.18 4.23
CA MET A 1 -0.34 -3.01 3.52
C MET A 1 -0.71 -4.19 4.38
N THR A 2 -2.00 -4.56 4.46
CA THR A 2 -2.43 -5.76 5.20
C THR A 2 -2.28 -7.03 4.34
N ASP A 3 -2.19 -8.17 5.00
CA ASP A 3 -2.06 -9.49 4.37
C ASP A 3 -2.67 -10.55 5.30
N GLU A 4 -3.34 -11.57 4.75
CA GLU A 4 -3.97 -12.63 5.55
C GLU A 4 -2.98 -13.37 6.47
N ARG A 5 -1.70 -13.46 6.05
CA ARG A 5 -0.62 -14.04 6.85
C ARG A 5 -0.36 -13.32 8.18
N MET A 6 -0.84 -12.08 8.33
CA MET A 6 -0.71 -11.33 9.57
C MET A 6 -1.49 -11.98 10.72
N GLY A 7 -2.64 -12.61 10.41
CA GLY A 7 -3.48 -13.24 11.43
C GLY A 7 -3.79 -12.29 12.59
N GLU A 8 -3.65 -12.76 13.81
CA GLU A 8 -3.87 -11.96 15.02
C GLU A 8 -2.87 -10.80 15.18
N ARG A 9 -1.67 -10.92 14.59
CA ARG A 9 -0.66 -9.87 14.61
C ARG A 9 -1.06 -8.60 13.84
N LEU A 10 -2.12 -8.66 13.03
CA LEU A 10 -2.64 -7.52 12.28
C LEU A 10 -2.86 -6.31 13.20
N TRP A 11 -3.53 -6.51 14.33
CA TRP A 11 -3.86 -5.42 15.25
C TRP A 11 -2.62 -4.82 15.89
N THR A 12 -1.67 -5.66 16.30
CA THR A 12 -0.38 -5.19 16.81
C THR A 12 0.40 -4.40 15.76
N ALA A 13 0.34 -4.82 14.49
CA ALA A 13 1.02 -4.14 13.40
C ALA A 13 0.41 -2.77 13.10
N ILE A 14 -0.92 -2.64 13.07
CA ILE A 14 -1.56 -1.36 12.77
C ILE A 14 -1.51 -0.38 13.95
N ASP A 15 -1.46 -0.88 15.19
CA ASP A 15 -1.32 -0.04 16.40
C ASP A 15 0.07 0.63 16.50
N ARG A 16 1.07 0.08 15.80
CA ARG A 16 2.42 0.65 15.74
C ARG A 16 2.59 1.72 14.65
N LEU A 17 1.58 1.95 13.83
CA LEU A 17 1.69 2.91 12.74
C LEU A 17 1.81 4.34 13.27
N PRO A 18 2.78 5.12 12.81
CA PRO A 18 2.90 6.51 13.21
C PRO A 18 1.72 7.33 12.67
N ALA A 19 1.44 8.46 13.32
CA ALA A 19 0.44 9.42 12.86
C ALA A 19 0.69 9.84 11.40
N GLY A 20 -0.37 10.02 10.63
CA GLY A 20 -0.28 10.34 9.20
C GLY A 20 0.00 9.16 8.28
N SER A 21 0.11 7.95 8.84
CA SER A 21 0.23 6.72 8.03
C SER A 21 -1.07 6.34 7.35
N GLY A 22 -0.99 5.36 6.45
CA GLY A 22 -2.14 4.75 5.81
C GLY A 22 -2.12 3.23 5.82
N ILE A 23 -3.31 2.65 5.72
CA ILE A 23 -3.53 1.21 5.60
C ILE A 23 -4.10 0.90 4.22
N VAL A 24 -3.49 -0.05 3.51
CA VAL A 24 -4.11 -0.68 2.33
C VAL A 24 -4.65 -2.04 2.76
N PHE A 25 -5.97 -2.14 2.88
CA PHE A 25 -6.67 -3.36 3.24
C PHE A 25 -6.78 -4.29 2.04
N ARG A 26 -6.14 -5.45 2.08
CA ARG A 26 -6.06 -6.39 0.96
C ARG A 26 -6.93 -7.63 1.16
N HIS A 27 -6.66 -8.51 2.05
CA HIS A 27 -7.44 -9.70 2.47
C HIS A 27 -8.37 -10.28 1.38
N TYR A 28 -7.79 -10.62 0.21
CA TYR A 28 -8.55 -11.02 -0.98
C TYR A 28 -9.20 -12.41 -0.86
N SER A 29 -8.61 -13.31 -0.07
CA SER A 29 -9.03 -14.70 0.05
C SER A 29 -10.12 -14.92 1.11
N MET A 30 -10.46 -13.89 1.88
CA MET A 30 -11.50 -13.99 2.91
C MET A 30 -12.91 -14.08 2.28
N PRO A 31 -13.84 -14.84 2.89
CA PRO A 31 -15.24 -14.78 2.52
C PRO A 31 -15.78 -13.33 2.60
N PRO A 32 -16.67 -12.93 1.66
CA PRO A 32 -17.09 -11.53 1.55
C PRO A 32 -17.60 -10.91 2.86
N ASP A 33 -18.46 -11.60 3.60
CA ASP A 33 -19.03 -11.09 4.86
C ASP A 33 -17.94 -10.90 5.94
N THR A 34 -17.04 -11.89 6.08
CA THR A 34 -15.94 -11.80 7.04
C THR A 34 -14.97 -10.70 6.66
N ARG A 35 -14.71 -10.52 5.34
CA ARG A 35 -13.88 -9.43 4.81
C ARG A 35 -14.49 -8.06 5.10
N ALA A 36 -15.81 -7.92 4.91
CA ALA A 36 -16.53 -6.69 5.22
C ALA A 36 -16.46 -6.34 6.71
N MET A 37 -16.76 -7.29 7.60
CA MET A 37 -16.67 -7.10 9.05
C MET A 37 -15.25 -6.69 9.51
N LEU A 38 -14.21 -7.29 8.95
CA LEU A 38 -12.83 -6.90 9.27
C LEU A 38 -12.51 -5.51 8.74
N ALA A 39 -12.95 -5.19 7.51
CA ALA A 39 -12.75 -3.88 6.91
C ALA A 39 -13.43 -2.76 7.73
N GLU A 40 -14.65 -2.98 8.21
CA GLU A 40 -15.36 -2.04 9.08
C GLU A 40 -14.58 -1.76 10.37
N ARG A 41 -14.08 -2.81 11.02
CA ARG A 41 -13.27 -2.65 12.25
C ARG A 41 -11.97 -1.87 11.99
N ILE A 42 -11.33 -2.10 10.84
CA ILE A 42 -10.13 -1.35 10.43
C ILE A 42 -10.51 0.10 10.13
N ALA A 43 -11.64 0.35 9.46
CA ALA A 43 -12.11 1.71 9.18
C ALA A 43 -12.38 2.51 10.46
N GLU A 44 -13.04 1.91 11.45
CA GLU A 44 -13.24 2.52 12.78
C GLU A 44 -11.91 2.83 13.46
N PHE A 45 -10.93 1.93 13.37
CA PHE A 45 -9.59 2.15 13.91
C PHE A 45 -8.91 3.33 13.20
N CYS A 46 -8.88 3.34 11.85
CA CYS A 46 -8.31 4.42 11.05
C CYS A 46 -8.94 5.77 11.40
N HIS A 47 -10.26 5.82 11.49
CA HIS A 47 -10.99 7.05 11.85
C HIS A 47 -10.57 7.59 13.21
N ARG A 48 -10.49 6.73 14.23
CA ARG A 48 -10.06 7.15 15.58
C ARG A 48 -8.61 7.62 15.65
N GLN A 49 -7.74 7.03 14.83
CA GLN A 49 -6.29 7.33 14.83
C GLN A 49 -5.89 8.38 13.78
N GLY A 50 -6.83 8.87 12.97
CA GLY A 50 -6.52 9.80 11.87
C GLY A 50 -5.63 9.18 10.80
N LEU A 51 -5.80 7.89 10.51
CA LEU A 51 -5.07 7.17 9.47
C LEU A 51 -5.87 7.13 8.17
N THR A 52 -5.17 7.19 7.04
CA THR A 52 -5.79 7.00 5.72
C THR A 52 -6.08 5.53 5.46
N LEU A 53 -7.27 5.20 4.95
CA LEU A 53 -7.67 3.85 4.58
C LEU A 53 -7.89 3.70 3.08
N ALA A 54 -7.20 2.74 2.47
CA ALA A 54 -7.46 2.26 1.12
C ALA A 54 -8.00 0.84 1.15
N VAL A 55 -9.03 0.55 0.35
CA VAL A 55 -9.52 -0.83 0.13
C VAL A 55 -9.03 -1.32 -1.22
N ALA A 56 -8.40 -2.50 -1.26
CA ALA A 56 -7.89 -3.05 -2.49
C ALA A 56 -8.99 -3.72 -3.33
N GLY A 57 -9.08 -3.30 -4.61
CA GLY A 57 -9.90 -3.91 -5.65
C GLY A 57 -11.40 -3.67 -5.57
N ASP A 58 -11.93 -3.27 -4.42
CA ASP A 58 -13.37 -3.25 -4.13
C ASP A 58 -13.88 -1.85 -3.78
N ALA A 59 -14.38 -1.15 -4.79
CA ALA A 59 -14.95 0.18 -4.63
C ALA A 59 -16.32 0.19 -3.90
N GLY A 60 -17.03 -0.92 -3.93
CA GLY A 60 -18.30 -1.07 -3.19
C GLY A 60 -18.03 -1.09 -1.69
N LEU A 61 -17.14 -1.98 -1.27
CA LEU A 61 -16.70 -2.06 0.12
C LEU A 61 -16.05 -0.75 0.59
N ALA A 62 -15.20 -0.13 -0.25
CA ALA A 62 -14.59 1.15 0.10
C ALA A 62 -15.63 2.22 0.43
N ARG A 63 -16.69 2.33 -0.37
CA ARG A 63 -17.78 3.28 -0.11
C ARG A 63 -18.59 2.94 1.14
N SER A 64 -18.92 1.66 1.34
CA SER A 64 -19.75 1.25 2.48
C SER A 64 -19.12 1.53 3.84
N ILE A 65 -17.78 1.47 3.92
CA ILE A 65 -17.02 1.71 5.15
C ILE A 65 -16.40 3.12 5.24
N GLY A 66 -16.65 3.99 4.24
CA GLY A 66 -16.08 5.33 4.23
C GLY A 66 -14.57 5.39 4.06
N ALA A 67 -13.98 4.45 3.30
CA ALA A 67 -12.55 4.48 3.00
C ALA A 67 -12.19 5.67 2.10
N ASP A 68 -10.98 6.21 2.27
CA ASP A 68 -10.51 7.42 1.57
C ASP A 68 -10.22 7.16 0.09
N LEU A 69 -9.75 5.95 -0.26
CA LEU A 69 -9.40 5.61 -1.64
C LEU A 69 -9.51 4.10 -1.92
N VAL A 70 -9.47 3.76 -3.21
CA VAL A 70 -9.41 2.37 -3.67
C VAL A 70 -8.01 2.07 -4.20
N HIS A 71 -7.41 0.98 -3.77
CA HIS A 71 -6.14 0.51 -4.30
C HIS A 71 -6.35 -0.46 -5.46
N ASN A 72 -5.74 -0.21 -6.62
CA ASN A 72 -5.87 -1.00 -7.84
C ASN A 72 -7.34 -1.32 -8.22
N PRO A 73 -8.21 -0.33 -8.41
CA PRO A 73 -9.57 -0.60 -8.87
C PRO A 73 -9.55 -1.23 -10.28
N THR A 74 -10.44 -2.17 -10.52
CA THR A 74 -10.58 -2.83 -11.84
C THR A 74 -11.29 -1.97 -12.87
N ARG A 75 -12.01 -0.93 -12.42
CA ARG A 75 -12.78 0.01 -13.24
C ARG A 75 -12.75 1.40 -12.60
N SER A 76 -13.06 2.43 -13.38
CA SER A 76 -13.31 3.76 -12.81
C SER A 76 -14.37 3.68 -11.72
N CYS A 77 -14.09 4.22 -10.55
CA CYS A 77 -14.91 4.00 -9.36
C CYS A 77 -15.48 5.29 -8.75
N GLY A 78 -15.13 6.47 -9.27
CA GLY A 78 -15.60 7.75 -8.74
C GLY A 78 -15.05 8.08 -7.32
N LEU A 79 -14.08 7.31 -6.84
CA LEU A 79 -13.30 7.58 -5.64
C LEU A 79 -11.85 7.87 -6.02
N PRO A 80 -11.09 8.60 -5.20
CA PRO A 80 -9.65 8.63 -5.33
C PRO A 80 -9.08 7.22 -5.36
N PHE A 81 -8.02 6.99 -6.12
CA PHE A 81 -7.45 5.65 -6.20
C PHE A 81 -5.93 5.67 -6.31
N SER A 82 -5.33 4.54 -5.96
CA SER A 82 -3.90 4.30 -6.11
C SER A 82 -3.62 3.12 -7.04
N ARG A 83 -2.44 3.12 -7.67
CA ARG A 83 -1.94 2.04 -8.52
C ARG A 83 -0.63 1.47 -7.97
N SER A 84 -0.48 0.15 -8.01
CA SER A 84 0.85 -0.47 -7.99
C SER A 84 1.44 -0.38 -9.39
N ILE A 85 2.69 0.07 -9.48
CA ILE A 85 3.42 0.22 -10.73
C ILE A 85 4.82 -0.39 -10.62
N HIS A 86 5.31 -0.94 -11.74
CA HIS A 86 6.55 -1.69 -11.81
C HIS A 86 7.41 -1.30 -13.02
N SER A 87 6.94 -0.37 -13.84
CA SER A 87 7.60 0.07 -15.07
C SER A 87 7.21 1.49 -15.45
N MET A 88 7.98 2.09 -16.35
CA MET A 88 7.68 3.40 -16.93
C MET A 88 6.31 3.41 -17.63
N ALA A 89 5.98 2.35 -18.37
CA ALA A 89 4.71 2.24 -19.08
C ALA A 89 3.52 2.23 -18.10
N GLU A 90 3.64 1.53 -16.96
CA GLU A 90 2.61 1.51 -15.91
C GLU A 90 2.50 2.87 -15.19
N ALA A 91 3.62 3.59 -15.03
CA ALA A 91 3.61 4.94 -14.47
C ALA A 91 2.84 5.93 -15.36
N GLU A 92 3.10 5.91 -16.67
CA GLU A 92 2.38 6.75 -17.63
C GLU A 92 0.89 6.37 -17.71
N ALA A 93 0.55 5.09 -17.63
CA ALA A 93 -0.83 4.62 -17.59
C ALA A 93 -1.53 5.11 -16.32
N ALA A 94 -0.92 4.99 -15.15
CA ALA A 94 -1.48 5.45 -13.88
C ALA A 94 -1.74 6.97 -13.89
N LYS A 95 -0.81 7.74 -14.46
CA LYS A 95 -0.96 9.17 -14.67
C LYS A 95 -2.12 9.50 -15.60
N ALA A 96 -2.23 8.82 -16.75
CA ALA A 96 -3.30 9.02 -17.71
C ALA A 96 -4.68 8.65 -17.14
N GLU A 97 -4.75 7.64 -16.27
CA GLU A 97 -5.96 7.23 -15.56
C GLU A 97 -6.36 8.21 -14.44
N GLY A 98 -5.48 9.11 -14.03
CA GLY A 98 -5.72 10.07 -12.94
C GLY A 98 -5.56 9.44 -11.56
N ALA A 99 -4.62 8.51 -11.37
CA ALA A 99 -4.28 7.98 -10.06
C ALA A 99 -3.86 9.10 -9.11
N SER A 100 -4.32 9.05 -7.86
CA SER A 100 -3.99 10.04 -6.83
C SER A 100 -2.68 9.70 -6.09
N LEU A 101 -2.24 8.44 -6.16
CA LEU A 101 -1.07 7.90 -5.48
C LEU A 101 -0.59 6.66 -6.22
N VAL A 102 0.72 6.42 -6.23
CA VAL A 102 1.29 5.18 -6.77
C VAL A 102 2.16 4.45 -5.75
N PHE A 103 2.18 3.11 -5.85
CA PHE A 103 3.11 2.25 -5.12
C PHE A 103 4.11 1.67 -6.12
N VAL A 104 5.36 2.09 -6.02
CA VAL A 104 6.46 1.59 -6.89
C VAL A 104 7.07 0.35 -6.26
N SER A 105 7.06 -0.80 -6.94
CA SER A 105 7.55 -2.08 -6.41
C SER A 105 8.13 -3.01 -7.48
N ALA A 106 9.04 -3.92 -7.12
CA ALA A 106 9.68 -4.05 -5.83
C ALA A 106 11.01 -3.29 -5.84
N VAL A 107 11.19 -2.36 -4.90
CA VAL A 107 12.42 -1.54 -4.86
C VAL A 107 13.62 -2.39 -4.42
N PHE A 108 13.45 -3.21 -3.38
CA PHE A 108 14.46 -4.15 -2.88
C PHE A 108 13.94 -5.59 -2.92
N VAL A 109 14.84 -6.56 -2.72
CA VAL A 109 14.47 -7.97 -2.61
C VAL A 109 13.39 -8.16 -1.54
N THR A 110 12.35 -8.93 -1.85
CA THR A 110 11.22 -9.13 -0.94
C THR A 110 10.73 -10.57 -0.93
N ARG A 111 10.33 -11.06 0.24
CA ARG A 111 9.73 -12.39 0.40
C ARG A 111 8.38 -12.54 -0.30
N SER A 112 7.68 -11.44 -0.55
CA SER A 112 6.37 -11.45 -1.21
C SER A 112 6.44 -11.79 -2.71
N HIS A 113 7.60 -11.64 -3.34
CA HIS A 113 7.84 -11.95 -4.75
C HIS A 113 9.23 -12.59 -4.90
N PRO A 114 9.41 -13.85 -4.43
CA PRO A 114 10.70 -14.51 -4.48
C PRO A 114 11.13 -14.70 -5.94
N GLY A 115 12.41 -14.45 -6.22
CA GLY A 115 13.00 -14.62 -7.56
C GLY A 115 12.76 -13.49 -8.56
N ARG A 116 12.03 -12.42 -8.20
CA ARG A 116 11.94 -11.22 -9.03
C ARG A 116 13.11 -10.29 -8.72
N GLU A 117 13.83 -9.85 -9.75
CA GLU A 117 14.87 -8.83 -9.60
C GLU A 117 14.26 -7.51 -9.09
N PRO A 118 14.86 -6.88 -8.07
CA PRO A 118 14.41 -5.59 -7.60
C PRO A 118 14.78 -4.48 -8.60
N LEU A 119 13.98 -3.43 -8.64
CA LEU A 119 14.22 -2.23 -9.45
C LEU A 119 15.51 -1.49 -9.02
N GLY A 120 15.82 -1.53 -7.73
CA GLY A 120 16.82 -0.65 -7.15
C GLY A 120 16.33 0.81 -7.04
N VAL A 121 17.12 1.63 -6.38
CA VAL A 121 16.73 3.02 -6.06
C VAL A 121 16.60 3.88 -7.30
N ALA A 122 17.55 3.79 -8.24
CA ALA A 122 17.59 4.68 -9.40
C ALA A 122 16.39 4.45 -10.36
N GLU A 123 16.12 3.21 -10.75
CA GLU A 123 15.00 2.88 -11.62
C GLU A 123 13.66 3.17 -10.95
N ALA A 124 13.51 2.82 -9.66
CA ALA A 124 12.32 3.15 -8.90
C ALA A 124 12.03 4.65 -8.85
N ALA A 125 13.08 5.49 -8.72
CA ALA A 125 12.95 6.94 -8.73
C ALA A 125 12.54 7.49 -10.11
N GLU A 126 13.03 6.91 -11.20
CA GLU A 126 12.60 7.29 -12.55
C GLU A 126 11.12 6.96 -12.77
N ILE A 127 10.70 5.76 -12.39
CA ILE A 127 9.29 5.33 -12.47
C ILE A 127 8.39 6.24 -11.62
N ALA A 128 8.81 6.59 -10.41
CA ALA A 128 8.05 7.48 -9.53
C ALA A 128 7.88 8.88 -10.14
N ARG A 129 8.94 9.44 -10.71
CA ARG A 129 8.89 10.76 -11.40
C ARG A 129 7.95 10.76 -12.62
N ALA A 130 7.94 9.67 -13.39
CA ALA A 130 7.06 9.53 -14.56
C ALA A 130 5.57 9.52 -14.19
N ALA A 131 5.21 8.93 -13.06
CA ALA A 131 3.84 8.91 -12.57
C ALA A 131 3.29 10.33 -12.23
N ALA A 132 4.17 11.29 -11.90
CA ALA A 132 3.86 12.69 -11.59
C ALA A 132 2.79 12.87 -10.48
N VAL A 133 2.67 11.92 -9.59
CA VAL A 133 1.83 11.94 -8.38
C VAL A 133 2.65 11.42 -7.18
N PRO A 134 2.20 11.61 -5.93
CA PRO A 134 2.90 11.06 -4.77
C PRO A 134 3.20 9.57 -4.93
N ALA A 135 4.45 9.16 -4.69
CA ALA A 135 4.91 7.79 -4.83
C ALA A 135 5.30 7.19 -3.48
N ILE A 136 4.82 5.99 -3.21
CA ILE A 136 5.16 5.16 -2.06
C ILE A 136 6.08 4.03 -2.50
N ALA A 137 7.23 3.90 -1.86
CA ALA A 137 8.15 2.79 -2.11
C ALA A 137 7.64 1.50 -1.47
N LEU A 138 7.66 0.40 -2.19
CA LEU A 138 7.21 -0.91 -1.71
C LEU A 138 8.17 -2.02 -2.16
N GLY A 139 8.25 -3.09 -1.35
CA GLY A 139 9.11 -4.25 -1.60
C GLY A 139 10.45 -4.15 -0.89
N GLY A 140 10.64 -4.98 0.14
CA GLY A 140 11.84 -5.02 0.96
C GLY A 140 12.12 -3.74 1.76
N MET A 141 11.09 -2.91 1.97
CA MET A 141 11.23 -1.62 2.63
C MET A 141 11.33 -1.73 4.14
N THR A 142 12.19 -0.90 4.69
CA THR A 142 12.35 -0.63 6.13
C THR A 142 12.53 0.88 6.33
N ALA A 143 12.39 1.37 7.57
CA ALA A 143 12.67 2.77 7.88
C ALA A 143 14.12 3.16 7.55
N LEU A 144 15.06 2.23 7.72
CA LEU A 144 16.49 2.48 7.47
C LEU A 144 16.77 2.69 5.97
N ASN A 145 16.29 1.80 5.10
CA ASN A 145 16.58 1.92 3.66
C ASN A 145 15.73 2.97 2.97
N PHE A 146 14.62 3.42 3.56
CA PHE A 146 13.80 4.51 3.03
C PHE A 146 14.56 5.84 2.93
N THR A 147 15.57 6.09 3.78
CA THR A 147 16.36 7.31 3.74
C THR A 147 17.02 7.60 2.39
N GLN A 148 17.27 6.56 1.58
CA GLN A 148 17.80 6.69 0.23
C GLN A 148 16.73 7.19 -0.76
N LEU A 149 15.49 6.72 -0.60
CA LEU A 149 14.35 7.03 -1.48
C LEU A 149 13.69 8.38 -1.14
N GLU A 150 13.76 8.79 0.11
CA GLU A 150 13.29 10.12 0.54
C GLU A 150 14.02 11.23 -0.23
N ARG A 151 15.34 11.06 -0.44
CA ARG A 151 16.15 12.00 -1.23
C ARG A 151 15.80 12.02 -2.71
N GLU A 152 15.22 10.95 -3.22
CA GLU A 152 14.72 10.82 -4.59
C GLU A 152 13.27 11.32 -4.77
N GLY A 153 12.66 11.87 -3.71
CA GLY A 153 11.34 12.48 -3.76
C GLY A 153 10.18 11.53 -3.50
N PHE A 154 10.42 10.33 -2.97
CA PHE A 154 9.32 9.47 -2.51
C PHE A 154 8.61 10.10 -1.33
N TYR A 155 7.27 10.05 -1.36
CA TYR A 155 6.41 10.57 -0.31
C TYR A 155 6.47 9.74 0.97
N GLY A 156 6.70 8.44 0.83
CA GLY A 156 6.75 7.50 1.94
C GLY A 156 7.08 6.08 1.48
N TRP A 157 6.97 5.14 2.40
CA TRP A 157 7.19 3.73 2.11
C TRP A 157 6.09 2.86 2.72
N ALA A 158 5.93 1.65 2.18
CA ALA A 158 4.99 0.65 2.67
C ALA A 158 5.66 -0.71 2.82
N GLY A 159 5.15 -1.49 3.75
CA GLY A 159 5.59 -2.86 3.99
C GLY A 159 4.49 -3.72 4.57
N ILE A 160 4.71 -5.02 4.62
CA ILE A 160 3.91 -6.00 5.33
C ILE A 160 4.71 -6.47 6.54
N ASP A 161 5.85 -7.12 6.28
CA ASP A 161 6.69 -7.75 7.29
C ASP A 161 7.35 -6.74 8.25
N ALA A 162 7.69 -5.56 7.77
CA ALA A 162 8.34 -4.52 8.57
C ALA A 162 7.51 -4.08 9.81
N TRP A 163 6.22 -4.32 9.79
CA TRP A 163 5.29 -3.95 10.88
C TRP A 163 4.96 -5.12 11.81
N LEU A 164 5.34 -6.35 11.46
CA LEU A 164 5.03 -7.54 12.26
C LEU A 164 5.96 -7.72 13.48
N GLY A 165 7.05 -6.97 13.54
CA GLY A 165 8.12 -7.21 14.50
C GLY A 165 9.01 -8.40 14.08
N GLU A 166 10.21 -8.51 14.65
CA GLU A 166 11.02 -9.70 14.48
C GLU A 166 10.30 -10.89 15.12
N GLU A 167 10.17 -12.00 14.40
CA GLU A 167 9.82 -13.26 15.01
C GLU A 167 10.92 -13.58 16.00
N GLY A 168 10.59 -13.63 17.29
CA GLY A 168 11.55 -14.04 18.31
C GLY A 168 12.15 -15.40 17.93
N THR A 169 13.44 -15.41 17.68
CA THR A 169 14.28 -16.60 17.59
C THR A 169 14.26 -17.38 18.89
#